data_c8e93d88ddfaca5e840ae085693b065a
#
_entry.id   c8e93d88ddfaca5e840ae085693b065a
#
_cell.length_a   1.000
_cell.length_b   1.000
_cell.length_c   1.000
_cell.angle_alpha   90.00
_cell.angle_beta   90.00
_cell.angle_gamma   90.00
#
_symmetry.space_group_name_H-M   'P 1'
#
loop_
_entity.id
_entity.type
_entity.pdbx_description
1 polymer ?
#
loop_
_entity_poly.entity_id
_entity_poly.type
_entity_poly.pdbx_seq_one_letter_code
_entity_poly.pdbx_strand_id
1 'polypeptide(L)'
;VDLTWVPAQQIPAIEKSLPGELRIIPRLNSEYYNFNLEKPPFNDVRVRRALYLTVDRQLIAQKVLGLRTPATTLTPPEVKGFSATTFDELQKPMSERVAMAKALLKQAGYDASHPLRFELFYNKYDLHEKTAIALSSEWKKWLGAQVTLRTMEWKTYLDARRAGDFMLSRQSWDATYNDASSFLNTLKSDSEENVGHWKNAQYDALLN
;
A
#
# COMPACT_ATOMS: atom_id res chain seq x y z
N VAL A 1 -25.03 -13.69 -20.32
CA VAL A 1 -24.34 -13.41 -19.04
C VAL A 1 -25.04 -12.24 -18.41
N ASP A 2 -25.60 -12.45 -17.23
CA ASP A 2 -26.40 -11.43 -16.55
C ASP A 2 -25.54 -10.42 -15.77
N LEU A 3 -24.29 -10.81 -15.43
CA LEU A 3 -23.31 -9.96 -14.75
C LEU A 3 -21.89 -10.35 -15.17
N THR A 4 -21.03 -9.36 -15.40
CA THR A 4 -19.61 -9.57 -15.69
C THR A 4 -18.75 -8.45 -15.11
N TRP A 5 -17.47 -8.76 -14.89
CA TRP A 5 -16.48 -7.76 -14.47
C TRP A 5 -15.98 -6.97 -15.67
N VAL A 6 -15.92 -5.65 -15.52
CA VAL A 6 -15.43 -4.73 -16.56
C VAL A 6 -13.99 -4.31 -16.24
N PRO A 7 -13.01 -4.56 -17.11
CA PRO A 7 -11.68 -4.01 -16.99
C PRO A 7 -11.71 -2.47 -16.96
N ALA A 8 -10.92 -1.86 -16.08
CA ALA A 8 -10.93 -0.40 -15.89
C ALA A 8 -10.73 0.39 -17.20
N GLN A 9 -9.93 -0.13 -18.12
CA GLN A 9 -9.67 0.49 -19.42
C GLN A 9 -10.90 0.53 -20.35
N GLN A 10 -11.87 -0.37 -20.12
CA GLN A 10 -13.09 -0.46 -20.94
C GLN A 10 -14.25 0.38 -20.38
N ILE A 11 -14.12 0.88 -19.14
CA ILE A 11 -15.19 1.62 -18.48
C ILE A 11 -15.70 2.81 -19.32
N PRO A 12 -14.83 3.70 -19.85
CA PRO A 12 -15.31 4.84 -20.67
C PRO A 12 -16.06 4.41 -21.93
N ALA A 13 -15.67 3.30 -22.55
CA ALA A 13 -16.34 2.76 -23.73
C ALA A 13 -17.72 2.19 -23.35
N ILE A 14 -17.82 1.49 -22.22
CA ILE A 14 -19.08 0.90 -21.74
C ILE A 14 -20.05 1.96 -21.26
N GLU A 15 -19.59 2.99 -20.55
CA GLU A 15 -20.44 4.12 -20.18
C GLU A 15 -21.11 4.76 -21.39
N LYS A 16 -20.38 4.85 -22.51
CA LYS A 16 -20.88 5.42 -23.77
C LYS A 16 -21.80 4.46 -24.52
N SER A 17 -21.47 3.17 -24.59
CA SER A 17 -22.20 2.19 -25.43
C SER A 17 -23.38 1.53 -24.74
N LEU A 18 -23.34 1.41 -23.40
CA LEU A 18 -24.36 0.77 -22.57
C LEU A 18 -24.73 1.67 -21.37
N PRO A 19 -25.27 2.86 -21.63
CA PRO A 19 -25.60 3.82 -20.58
C PRO A 19 -26.63 3.22 -19.62
N GLY A 20 -26.31 3.24 -18.31
CA GLY A 20 -27.18 2.71 -17.27
C GLY A 20 -26.98 1.22 -16.95
N GLU A 21 -26.19 0.47 -17.69
CA GLU A 21 -25.85 -0.92 -17.36
C GLU A 21 -24.58 -1.04 -16.49
N LEU A 22 -23.68 -0.07 -16.56
CA LEU A 22 -22.50 -0.03 -15.71
C LEU A 22 -22.90 0.22 -14.24
N ARG A 23 -22.41 -0.61 -13.34
CA ARG A 23 -22.55 -0.43 -11.89
C ARG A 23 -21.16 -0.34 -11.27
N ILE A 24 -20.86 0.79 -10.65
CA ILE A 24 -19.64 1.00 -9.86
C ILE A 24 -20.03 0.82 -8.40
N ILE A 25 -19.55 -0.26 -7.79
CA ILE A 25 -19.88 -0.62 -6.41
C ILE A 25 -18.60 -0.56 -5.59
N PRO A 26 -18.55 0.26 -4.51
CA PRO A 26 -17.45 0.25 -3.56
C PRO A 26 -17.25 -1.16 -2.99
N ARG A 27 -16.00 -1.60 -2.95
CA ARG A 27 -15.61 -2.87 -2.35
C ARG A 27 -14.85 -2.59 -1.06
N LEU A 28 -15.18 -3.32 0.00
CA LEU A 28 -14.44 -3.25 1.26
C LEU A 28 -13.11 -3.99 1.10
N ASN A 29 -12.20 -3.37 0.38
CA ASN A 29 -10.87 -3.87 0.05
C ASN A 29 -9.84 -2.76 0.21
N SER A 30 -8.71 -3.08 0.79
CA SER A 30 -7.54 -2.19 0.82
C SER A 30 -6.34 -2.86 0.18
N GLU A 31 -5.65 -2.13 -0.70
CA GLU A 31 -4.35 -2.50 -1.22
C GLU A 31 -3.27 -1.69 -0.48
N TYR A 32 -2.26 -2.39 0.03
CA TYR A 32 -1.21 -1.79 0.83
C TYR A 32 0.12 -2.54 0.66
N TYR A 33 1.17 -2.01 1.27
CA TYR A 33 2.51 -2.60 1.22
C TYR A 33 3.02 -2.85 2.64
N ASN A 34 3.46 -4.08 2.90
CA ASN A 34 4.05 -4.49 4.16
C ASN A 34 5.55 -4.29 4.13
N PHE A 35 6.06 -3.53 5.08
CA PHE A 35 7.48 -3.52 5.42
C PHE A 35 7.81 -4.74 6.29
N ASN A 36 8.87 -5.46 5.97
CA ASN A 36 9.42 -6.45 6.89
C ASN A 36 10.25 -5.73 7.97
N LEU A 37 9.71 -5.64 9.17
CA LEU A 37 10.31 -4.87 10.26
C LEU A 37 11.56 -5.53 10.86
N GLU A 38 11.80 -6.80 10.55
CA GLU A 38 12.98 -7.53 10.99
C GLU A 38 14.17 -7.32 10.06
N LYS A 39 13.95 -6.73 8.87
CA LYS A 39 15.01 -6.52 7.87
C LYS A 39 15.38 -5.04 7.73
N PRO A 40 16.68 -4.69 7.81
CA PRO A 40 17.12 -3.37 7.39
C PRO A 40 16.75 -3.13 5.91
N PRO A 41 16.41 -1.91 5.52
CA PRO A 41 16.36 -0.69 6.33
C PRO A 41 15.02 -0.48 7.06
N PHE A 42 14.08 -1.44 6.97
CA PHE A 42 12.70 -1.26 7.42
C PHE A 42 12.47 -1.53 8.92
N ASN A 43 13.47 -1.98 9.65
CA ASN A 43 13.49 -1.94 11.11
C ASN A 43 13.51 -0.49 11.66
N ASP A 44 13.94 0.50 10.87
CA ASP A 44 13.92 1.92 11.23
C ASP A 44 12.59 2.59 10.82
N VAL A 45 11.85 3.08 11.81
CA VAL A 45 10.57 3.77 11.60
C VAL A 45 10.72 5.05 10.75
N ARG A 46 11.87 5.73 10.81
CA ARG A 46 12.13 6.95 10.04
C ARG A 46 12.15 6.67 8.55
N VAL A 47 12.73 5.53 8.16
CA VAL A 47 12.75 5.09 6.75
C VAL A 47 11.33 4.78 6.26
N ARG A 48 10.57 4.01 7.02
CA ARG A 48 9.17 3.68 6.66
C ARG A 48 8.32 4.94 6.52
N ARG A 49 8.45 5.88 7.47
CA ARG A 49 7.72 7.15 7.45
C ARG A 49 8.13 8.02 6.26
N ALA A 50 9.41 8.07 5.90
CA ALA A 50 9.89 8.80 4.74
C ALA A 50 9.26 8.30 3.43
N LEU A 51 9.23 6.98 3.22
CA LEU A 51 8.60 6.37 2.06
C LEU A 51 7.08 6.63 2.05
N TYR A 52 6.41 6.51 3.19
CA TYR A 52 4.97 6.75 3.34
C TYR A 52 4.57 8.19 2.99
N LEU A 53 5.37 9.18 3.40
CA LEU A 53 5.11 10.60 3.15
C LEU A 53 5.22 10.99 1.68
N THR A 54 6.02 10.30 0.89
CA THR A 54 6.34 10.69 -0.49
C THR A 54 5.51 9.96 -1.55
N VAL A 55 4.56 9.11 -1.16
CA VAL A 55 3.61 8.49 -2.09
C VAL A 55 2.50 9.46 -2.47
N ASP A 56 2.34 9.72 -3.76
CA ASP A 56 1.18 10.40 -4.34
C ASP A 56 0.03 9.41 -4.56
N ARG A 57 -0.77 9.22 -3.51
CA ARG A 57 -1.89 8.27 -3.52
C ARG A 57 -2.95 8.62 -4.55
N GLN A 58 -3.16 9.91 -4.80
CA GLN A 58 -4.10 10.40 -5.80
C GLN A 58 -3.68 9.97 -7.21
N LEU A 59 -2.41 10.19 -7.56
CA LEU A 59 -1.86 9.79 -8.84
C LEU A 59 -1.96 8.27 -9.03
N ILE A 60 -1.55 7.48 -8.02
CA ILE A 60 -1.60 6.02 -8.11
C ILE A 60 -3.04 5.53 -8.25
N ALA A 61 -3.94 5.96 -7.39
CA ALA A 61 -5.32 5.48 -7.37
C ALA A 61 -6.08 5.83 -8.66
N GLN A 62 -5.91 7.05 -9.17
CA GLN A 62 -6.71 7.55 -10.29
C GLN A 62 -6.05 7.40 -11.66
N LYS A 63 -4.71 7.54 -11.74
CA LYS A 63 -4.00 7.52 -13.03
C LYS A 63 -3.37 6.17 -13.35
N VAL A 64 -2.90 5.44 -12.33
CA VAL A 64 -2.26 4.14 -12.52
C VAL A 64 -3.29 3.01 -12.44
N LEU A 65 -4.11 2.99 -11.38
CA LEU A 65 -5.08 1.93 -11.13
C LEU A 65 -6.45 2.19 -11.75
N GLY A 66 -6.83 3.46 -11.94
CA GLY A 66 -8.14 3.89 -12.43
C GLY A 66 -9.29 3.57 -11.46
N LEU A 67 -10.20 4.52 -11.26
CA LEU A 67 -11.41 4.37 -10.41
C LEU A 67 -11.16 3.77 -9.01
N ARG A 68 -9.99 4.03 -8.42
CA ARG A 68 -9.68 3.65 -7.04
C ARG A 68 -9.74 4.88 -6.14
N THR A 69 -10.10 4.66 -4.88
CA THR A 69 -10.08 5.70 -3.85
C THR A 69 -8.70 5.75 -3.20
N PRO A 70 -8.05 6.94 -3.13
CA PRO A 70 -6.82 7.09 -2.37
C PRO A 70 -7.06 6.76 -0.90
N ALA A 71 -6.25 5.87 -0.31
CA ALA A 71 -6.38 5.46 1.08
C ALA A 71 -5.23 6.02 1.94
N THR A 72 -5.56 6.48 3.14
CA THR A 72 -4.61 6.91 4.18
C THR A 72 -4.63 5.99 5.40
N THR A 73 -5.62 5.11 5.47
CA THR A 73 -5.81 4.10 6.52
C THR A 73 -5.93 2.71 5.91
N LEU A 74 -5.65 1.68 6.70
CA LEU A 74 -5.83 0.28 6.28
C LEU A 74 -7.32 -0.05 6.12
N THR A 75 -8.16 0.41 7.05
CA THR A 75 -9.61 0.22 6.98
C THR A 75 -10.22 1.22 6.01
N PRO A 76 -10.97 0.78 4.99
CA PRO A 76 -11.68 1.68 4.07
C PRO A 76 -12.71 2.55 4.81
N PRO A 77 -12.93 3.80 4.36
CA PRO A 77 -13.90 4.70 5.00
C PRO A 77 -15.36 4.24 4.85
N GLU A 78 -15.66 3.34 3.92
CA GLU A 78 -16.97 2.75 3.69
C GLU A 78 -17.36 1.68 4.72
N VAL A 79 -16.43 1.27 5.58
CA VAL A 79 -16.71 0.31 6.66
C VAL A 79 -17.66 0.95 7.68
N LYS A 80 -18.73 0.26 8.00
CA LYS A 80 -19.78 0.74 8.90
C LYS A 80 -19.20 1.12 10.27
N GLY A 81 -19.51 2.33 10.71
CA GLY A 81 -19.08 2.84 12.02
C GLY A 81 -17.60 3.24 12.11
N PHE A 82 -16.84 3.09 11.04
CA PHE A 82 -15.45 3.50 11.00
C PHE A 82 -15.32 4.98 10.60
N SER A 83 -14.50 5.71 11.34
CA SER A 83 -14.11 7.08 10.99
C SER A 83 -12.61 7.12 10.75
N ALA A 84 -12.23 7.36 9.50
CA ALA A 84 -10.82 7.39 9.11
C ALA A 84 -10.12 8.60 9.74
N THR A 85 -8.98 8.35 10.39
CA THR A 85 -8.08 9.39 10.87
C THR A 85 -6.85 9.44 9.99
N THR A 86 -6.54 10.59 9.44
CA THR A 86 -5.35 10.79 8.61
C THR A 86 -4.27 11.51 9.41
N PHE A 87 -3.02 11.11 9.24
CA PHE A 87 -1.90 11.87 9.79
C PHE A 87 -1.85 13.28 9.19
N ASP A 88 -1.71 14.30 10.02
CA ASP A 88 -1.68 15.71 9.61
C ASP A 88 -0.63 15.98 8.55
N GLU A 89 0.50 15.27 8.59
CA GLU A 89 1.55 15.40 7.60
C GLU A 89 1.10 15.07 6.17
N LEU A 90 0.13 14.15 5.99
CA LEU A 90 -0.38 13.82 4.66
C LEU A 90 -1.27 14.90 4.06
N GLN A 91 -1.78 15.81 4.89
CA GLN A 91 -2.55 16.97 4.43
C GLN A 91 -1.64 18.11 3.91
N LYS A 92 -0.34 18.04 4.21
CA LYS A 92 0.64 19.02 3.74
C LYS A 92 0.91 18.87 2.23
N PRO A 93 1.30 19.96 1.56
CA PRO A 93 1.77 19.92 0.18
C PRO A 93 2.89 18.89 -0.01
N MET A 94 2.98 18.29 -1.21
CA MET A 94 4.01 17.28 -1.51
C MET A 94 5.44 17.81 -1.27
N SER A 95 5.70 19.10 -1.55
CA SER A 95 7.00 19.72 -1.32
C SER A 95 7.42 19.69 0.16
N GLU A 96 6.50 19.95 1.08
CA GLU A 96 6.76 19.88 2.51
C GLU A 96 6.96 18.44 2.97
N ARG A 97 6.11 17.53 2.50
CA ARG A 97 6.23 16.09 2.79
C ARG A 97 7.58 15.53 2.34
N VAL A 98 8.04 15.92 1.15
CA VAL A 98 9.37 15.54 0.63
C VAL A 98 10.49 16.10 1.49
N ALA A 99 10.39 17.36 1.94
CA ALA A 99 11.39 17.97 2.84
C ALA A 99 11.47 17.17 4.17
N MET A 100 10.33 16.87 4.77
CA MET A 100 10.26 16.03 5.98
C MET A 100 10.86 14.65 5.76
N ALA A 101 10.51 13.98 4.65
CA ALA A 101 11.00 12.66 4.31
C ALA A 101 12.52 12.63 4.13
N LYS A 102 13.09 13.63 3.45
CA LYS A 102 14.55 13.79 3.30
C LYS A 102 15.24 13.99 4.64
N ALA A 103 14.67 14.79 5.53
CA ALA A 103 15.20 14.99 6.88
C ALA A 103 15.22 13.67 7.68
N LEU A 104 14.14 12.86 7.61
CA LEU A 104 14.06 11.55 8.25
C LEU A 104 15.11 10.58 7.69
N LEU A 105 15.29 10.53 6.36
CA LEU A 105 16.30 9.66 5.74
C LEU A 105 17.70 10.09 6.13
N LYS A 106 17.99 11.40 6.15
CA LYS A 106 19.30 11.90 6.59
C LYS A 106 19.60 11.50 8.04
N GLN A 107 18.61 11.61 8.95
CA GLN A 107 18.75 11.13 10.33
C GLN A 107 18.95 9.62 10.44
N ALA A 108 18.43 8.86 9.48
CA ALA A 108 18.62 7.42 9.38
C ALA A 108 19.92 7.00 8.66
N GLY A 109 20.75 7.98 8.21
CA GLY A 109 22.03 7.73 7.56
C GLY A 109 21.96 7.58 6.03
N TYR A 110 20.87 8.00 5.40
CA TYR A 110 20.70 7.93 3.94
C TYR A 110 20.70 9.32 3.32
N ASP A 111 21.51 9.48 2.27
CA ASP A 111 21.65 10.70 1.47
C ASP A 111 22.09 10.37 0.03
N ALA A 112 22.52 11.38 -0.73
CA ALA A 112 22.97 11.22 -2.10
C ALA A 112 24.24 10.36 -2.22
N SER A 113 25.13 10.37 -1.21
CA SER A 113 26.36 9.56 -1.17
C SER A 113 26.10 8.14 -0.67
N HIS A 114 25.03 7.96 0.12
CA HIS A 114 24.59 6.68 0.68
C HIS A 114 23.09 6.49 0.42
N PRO A 115 22.68 6.19 -0.83
CA PRO A 115 21.26 6.13 -1.19
C PRO A 115 20.54 4.94 -0.55
N LEU A 116 19.30 5.16 -0.16
CA LEU A 116 18.41 4.09 0.31
C LEU A 116 18.21 3.04 -0.78
N ARG A 117 18.47 1.76 -0.46
CA ARG A 117 18.31 0.63 -1.37
C ARG A 117 17.44 -0.43 -0.76
N PHE A 118 16.45 -0.92 -1.52
CA PHE A 118 15.58 -2.02 -1.10
C PHE A 118 14.90 -2.69 -2.27
N GLU A 119 14.30 -3.84 -1.98
CA GLU A 119 13.49 -4.60 -2.91
C GLU A 119 12.00 -4.36 -2.66
N LEU A 120 11.24 -4.14 -3.74
CA LEU A 120 9.79 -4.15 -3.74
C LEU A 120 9.30 -5.42 -4.43
N PHE A 121 8.59 -6.24 -3.68
CA PHE A 121 8.12 -7.56 -4.07
C PHE A 121 6.60 -7.58 -4.29
N TYR A 122 6.16 -8.11 -5.44
CA TYR A 122 4.75 -8.19 -5.82
C TYR A 122 4.48 -9.48 -6.61
N ASN A 123 3.24 -9.96 -6.58
CA ASN A 123 2.83 -11.08 -7.43
C ASN A 123 2.56 -10.61 -8.86
N LYS A 124 2.86 -11.46 -9.83
CA LYS A 124 2.71 -11.20 -11.26
C LYS A 124 1.26 -10.86 -11.62
N TYR A 125 1.06 -9.60 -11.97
CA TYR A 125 -0.20 -9.05 -12.47
C TYR A 125 0.08 -7.62 -12.97
N ASP A 126 -0.48 -7.26 -14.14
CA ASP A 126 -0.16 -6.00 -14.83
C ASP A 126 -0.37 -4.74 -13.97
N LEU A 127 -1.46 -4.68 -13.19
CA LEU A 127 -1.72 -3.52 -12.34
C LEU A 127 -0.73 -3.44 -11.16
N HIS A 128 -0.29 -4.58 -10.62
CA HIS A 128 0.71 -4.60 -9.55
C HIS A 128 2.06 -4.14 -10.05
N GLU A 129 2.45 -4.55 -11.26
CA GLU A 129 3.67 -4.08 -11.91
C GLU A 129 3.64 -2.57 -12.16
N LYS A 130 2.56 -2.05 -12.75
CA LYS A 130 2.37 -0.62 -12.98
C LYS A 130 2.45 0.18 -11.66
N THR A 131 1.84 -0.33 -10.60
CA THR A 131 1.90 0.31 -9.28
C THR A 131 3.31 0.28 -8.70
N ALA A 132 4.01 -0.85 -8.80
CA ALA A 132 5.38 -0.99 -8.33
C ALA A 132 6.35 -0.05 -9.07
N ILE A 133 6.19 0.07 -10.38
CA ILE A 133 6.96 1.02 -11.22
C ILE A 133 6.68 2.47 -10.79
N ALA A 134 5.41 2.84 -10.58
CA ALA A 134 5.02 4.17 -10.16
C ALA A 134 5.63 4.52 -8.80
N LEU A 135 5.49 3.65 -7.79
CA LEU A 135 6.08 3.83 -6.46
C LEU A 135 7.60 3.96 -6.52
N SER A 136 8.26 3.06 -7.26
CA SER A 136 9.72 3.09 -7.45
C SER A 136 10.18 4.42 -8.08
N SER A 137 9.43 4.90 -9.09
CA SER A 137 9.71 6.17 -9.78
C SER A 137 9.55 7.37 -8.86
N GLU A 138 8.50 7.40 -8.02
CA GLU A 138 8.28 8.45 -7.03
C GLU A 138 9.40 8.48 -5.98
N TRP A 139 9.75 7.35 -5.39
CA TRP A 139 10.83 7.26 -4.40
C TRP A 139 12.19 7.61 -4.99
N LYS A 140 12.45 7.21 -6.24
CA LYS A 140 13.65 7.67 -6.96
C LYS A 140 13.66 9.17 -7.17
N LYS A 141 12.55 9.74 -7.66
CA LYS A 141 12.40 11.18 -7.94
C LYS A 141 12.56 12.03 -6.67
N TRP A 142 11.88 11.67 -5.60
CA TRP A 142 11.80 12.49 -4.41
C TRP A 142 12.94 12.25 -3.42
N LEU A 143 13.39 11.02 -3.30
CA LEU A 143 14.32 10.59 -2.24
C LEU A 143 15.65 10.08 -2.78
N GLY A 144 15.81 9.91 -4.08
CA GLY A 144 17.00 9.26 -4.67
C GLY A 144 17.10 7.77 -4.35
N ALA A 145 15.99 7.14 -3.90
CA ALA A 145 16.00 5.73 -3.56
C ALA A 145 16.21 4.84 -4.79
N GLN A 146 16.91 3.72 -4.58
CA GLN A 146 17.16 2.70 -5.59
C GLN A 146 16.34 1.45 -5.27
N VAL A 147 15.28 1.22 -6.01
CA VAL A 147 14.33 0.15 -5.77
C VAL A 147 14.50 -0.94 -6.81
N THR A 148 14.77 -2.16 -6.35
CA THR A 148 14.75 -3.36 -7.20
C THR A 148 13.35 -3.96 -7.18
N LEU A 149 12.79 -4.23 -8.36
CA LEU A 149 11.47 -4.84 -8.49
C LEU A 149 11.62 -6.36 -8.61
N ARG A 150 10.93 -7.12 -7.73
CA ARG A 150 10.86 -8.58 -7.77
C ARG A 150 9.41 -9.02 -7.94
N THR A 151 9.19 -9.97 -8.86
CA THR A 151 7.87 -10.56 -9.08
C THR A 151 7.93 -12.09 -9.10
N MET A 152 6.85 -12.71 -8.65
CA MET A 152 6.66 -14.17 -8.70
C MET A 152 5.22 -14.50 -9.02
N GLU A 153 4.98 -15.73 -9.47
CA GLU A 153 3.62 -16.27 -9.58
C GLU A 153 2.94 -16.36 -8.21
N TRP A 154 1.63 -16.30 -8.19
CA TRP A 154 0.84 -16.12 -6.95
C TRP A 154 1.21 -17.08 -5.83
N LYS A 155 1.25 -18.38 -6.10
CA LYS A 155 1.56 -19.38 -5.07
C LYS A 155 2.95 -19.18 -4.47
N THR A 156 3.96 -19.08 -5.32
CA THR A 156 5.36 -18.87 -4.90
C THR A 156 5.52 -17.54 -4.16
N TYR A 157 4.78 -16.52 -4.58
CA TYR A 157 4.73 -15.22 -3.91
C TYR A 157 4.22 -15.34 -2.47
N LEU A 158 3.12 -16.07 -2.25
CA LEU A 158 2.56 -16.29 -0.91
C LEU A 158 3.52 -17.05 -0.01
N ASP A 159 4.14 -18.12 -0.54
CA ASP A 159 5.09 -18.93 0.22
C ASP A 159 6.32 -18.10 0.63
N ALA A 160 6.88 -17.31 -0.28
CA ALA A 160 7.99 -16.40 0.02
C ALA A 160 7.63 -15.36 1.07
N ARG A 161 6.43 -14.76 0.99
CA ARG A 161 5.96 -13.78 2.00
C ARG A 161 5.82 -14.42 3.38
N ARG A 162 5.20 -15.60 3.48
CA ARG A 162 5.06 -16.33 4.75
C ARG A 162 6.41 -16.72 5.35
N ALA A 163 7.38 -17.03 4.50
CA ALA A 163 8.75 -17.30 4.91
C ALA A 163 9.55 -16.04 5.30
N GLY A 164 8.96 -14.83 5.22
CA GLY A 164 9.66 -13.57 5.48
C GLY A 164 10.72 -13.22 4.42
N ASP A 165 10.68 -13.88 3.23
CA ASP A 165 11.62 -13.62 2.14
C ASP A 165 11.19 -12.43 1.30
N PHE A 166 11.17 -11.26 1.92
CA PHE A 166 10.92 -9.97 1.27
C PHE A 166 11.45 -8.82 2.15
N MET A 167 11.62 -7.64 1.56
CA MET A 167 11.89 -6.38 2.26
C MET A 167 10.63 -5.52 2.34
N LEU A 168 10.01 -5.23 1.21
CA LEU A 168 8.72 -4.54 1.07
C LEU A 168 7.84 -5.37 0.15
N SER A 169 6.66 -5.79 0.60
CA SER A 169 5.77 -6.63 -0.21
C SER A 169 4.38 -6.02 -0.38
N ARG A 170 3.82 -6.16 -1.57
CA ARG A 170 2.43 -5.80 -1.88
C ARG A 170 1.47 -6.72 -1.14
N GLN A 171 0.37 -6.18 -0.64
CA GLN A 171 -0.76 -6.96 -0.11
C GLN A 171 -2.08 -6.28 -0.45
N SER A 172 -3.16 -7.06 -0.47
CA SER A 172 -4.52 -6.55 -0.39
C SER A 172 -5.32 -7.39 0.57
N TRP A 173 -6.29 -6.77 1.22
CA TRP A 173 -7.22 -7.42 2.11
C TRP A 173 -8.64 -7.09 1.73
N ASP A 174 -9.45 -8.11 1.54
CA ASP A 174 -10.89 -8.01 1.37
C ASP A 174 -11.57 -8.29 2.71
N ALA A 175 -12.46 -7.41 3.14
CA ALA A 175 -13.22 -7.63 4.36
C ALA A 175 -14.05 -8.92 4.28
N THR A 176 -13.97 -9.74 5.29
CA THR A 176 -14.81 -10.94 5.45
C THR A 176 -16.20 -10.58 5.99
N TYR A 177 -16.30 -9.43 6.67
CA TYR A 177 -17.54 -8.84 7.20
C TYR A 177 -17.39 -7.33 7.31
N ASN A 178 -18.51 -6.60 7.35
CA ASN A 178 -18.50 -5.13 7.34
C ASN A 178 -18.27 -4.56 8.74
N ASP A 179 -17.04 -4.65 9.22
CA ASP A 179 -16.55 -4.09 10.47
C ASP A 179 -15.06 -3.81 10.37
N ALA A 180 -14.57 -2.80 11.10
CA ALA A 180 -13.15 -2.40 11.10
C ALA A 180 -12.22 -3.53 11.58
N SER A 181 -12.68 -4.38 12.48
CA SER A 181 -11.91 -5.51 13.00
C SER A 181 -11.51 -6.51 11.90
N SER A 182 -12.28 -6.60 10.80
CA SER A 182 -11.89 -7.41 9.63
C SER A 182 -10.56 -6.98 9.02
N PHE A 183 -10.20 -5.71 9.13
CA PHE A 183 -8.91 -5.17 8.69
C PHE A 183 -7.91 -5.12 9.82
N LEU A 184 -8.31 -4.62 11.00
CA LEU A 184 -7.40 -4.39 12.11
C LEU A 184 -6.81 -5.69 12.65
N ASN A 185 -7.57 -6.78 12.68
CA ASN A 185 -7.08 -8.09 13.11
C ASN A 185 -5.91 -8.63 12.28
N THR A 186 -5.74 -8.16 11.02
CA THR A 186 -4.59 -8.55 10.18
C THR A 186 -3.25 -8.04 10.72
N LEU A 187 -3.27 -7.04 11.62
CA LEU A 187 -2.08 -6.44 12.21
C LEU A 187 -1.84 -6.86 13.68
N LYS A 188 -2.68 -7.73 14.26
CA LYS A 188 -2.41 -8.28 15.60
C LYS A 188 -1.06 -9.00 15.60
N SER A 189 -0.37 -8.96 16.74
CA SER A 189 0.98 -9.53 16.88
C SER A 189 1.03 -11.04 16.60
N ASP A 190 -0.08 -11.75 16.79
CA ASP A 190 -0.25 -13.20 16.57
C ASP A 190 -0.93 -13.55 15.25
N SER A 191 -1.28 -12.57 14.43
CA SER A 191 -1.96 -12.81 13.15
C SER A 191 -0.98 -13.34 12.09
N GLU A 192 -1.35 -14.42 11.40
CA GLU A 192 -0.62 -14.96 10.25
C GLU A 192 -0.55 -13.97 9.07
N GLU A 193 -1.49 -13.01 9.01
CA GLU A 193 -1.51 -11.96 7.98
C GLU A 193 -0.52 -10.82 8.27
N ASN A 194 -0.03 -10.74 9.51
CA ASN A 194 0.96 -9.74 9.93
C ASN A 194 2.39 -10.15 9.49
N VAL A 195 2.55 -10.38 8.20
CA VAL A 195 3.84 -10.80 7.61
C VAL A 195 4.97 -9.77 7.77
N GLY A 196 4.65 -8.54 8.15
CA GLY A 196 5.61 -7.49 8.48
C GLY A 196 6.21 -7.61 9.87
N HIS A 197 5.69 -8.51 10.71
CA HIS A 197 6.13 -8.76 12.09
C HIS A 197 6.02 -7.54 13.02
N TRP A 198 5.04 -6.67 12.76
CA TRP A 198 4.75 -5.57 13.66
C TRP A 198 4.14 -6.08 14.96
N LYS A 199 4.59 -5.55 16.10
CA LYS A 199 4.12 -5.96 17.43
C LYS A 199 3.80 -4.75 18.28
N ASN A 200 2.62 -4.76 18.91
CA ASN A 200 2.22 -3.74 19.86
C ASN A 200 1.17 -4.29 20.84
N ALA A 201 1.58 -4.53 22.08
CA ALA A 201 0.72 -5.11 23.10
C ALA A 201 -0.52 -4.24 23.43
N GLN A 202 -0.41 -2.92 23.34
CA GLN A 202 -1.56 -2.02 23.54
C GLN A 202 -2.58 -2.15 22.41
N TYR A 203 -2.10 -2.26 21.17
CA TYR A 203 -2.95 -2.51 20.02
C TYR A 203 -3.69 -3.85 20.15
N ASP A 204 -2.97 -4.91 20.50
CA ASP A 204 -3.55 -6.25 20.66
C ASP A 204 -4.63 -6.24 21.75
N ALA A 205 -4.38 -5.55 22.88
CA ALA A 205 -5.33 -5.43 23.99
C ALA A 205 -6.61 -4.67 23.63
N LEU A 206 -6.53 -3.70 22.70
CA LEU A 206 -7.70 -2.93 22.23
C LEU A 206 -8.60 -3.72 21.27
N LEU A 207 -8.11 -4.81 20.70
CA LEU A 207 -8.84 -5.66 19.75
C LEU A 207 -9.37 -6.96 20.38
N ASN A 208 -9.08 -7.23 21.64
CA ASN A 208 -9.61 -8.34 22.41
C ASN A 208 -10.81 -7.92 23.25
#